data_4015e003686130de9179d69cb5103c72
#
_entry.id   4015e003686130de9179d69cb5103c72
#
_cell.length_a   1.000
_cell.length_b   1.000
_cell.length_c   1.000
_cell.angle_alpha   90.00
_cell.angle_beta   90.00
_cell.angle_gamma   90.00
#
_symmetry.space_group_name_H-M   'P 1'
#
loop_
_entity.id
_entity.type
_entity.pdbx_description
1 polymer ?
#
loop_
_entity_poly.entity_id
_entity_poly.type
_entity_poly.pdbx_seq_one_letter_code
_entity_poly.pdbx_strand_id
1 'polypeptide(L)' 'MILIIDDDSAVRSSLSFMLKRAGYEAQAVPGPREAMEVVRSVVPDLILMDMNFTLSTTG' A
#
# COMPACT_ATOMS: atom_id res chain seq x y z
N MET A 1 -5.00 -10.76 0.51
CA MET A 1 -4.85 -9.47 -0.16
C MET A 1 -3.60 -8.77 0.35
N ILE A 2 -2.86 -8.17 -0.54
CA ILE A 2 -1.65 -7.42 -0.19
C ILE A 2 -2.00 -5.93 -0.25
N LEU A 3 -1.74 -5.21 0.84
CA LEU A 3 -2.02 -3.78 0.91
C LEU A 3 -0.72 -3.01 0.73
N ILE A 4 -0.73 -2.09 -0.23
CA ILE A 4 0.43 -1.26 -0.56
C ILE A 4 0.14 0.15 -0.07
N ILE A 5 1.03 0.71 0.72
CA ILE A 5 0.91 2.08 1.23
C ILE A 5 2.10 2.87 0.73
N ASP A 6 1.84 3.77 -0.21
CA ASP A 6 2.90 4.58 -0.82
C ASP A 6 2.27 5.86 -1.36
N ASP A 7 2.90 6.99 -1.12
CA ASP A 7 2.37 8.27 -1.59
C ASP A 7 2.66 8.54 -3.07
N ASP A 8 3.52 7.75 -3.69
CA ASP A 8 3.85 7.90 -5.10
C ASP A 8 2.91 7.05 -5.95
N SER A 9 2.11 7.70 -6.79
CA SER A 9 1.12 6.99 -7.60
C SER A 9 1.76 6.06 -8.62
N ALA A 10 2.94 6.42 -9.14
CA ALA A 10 3.63 5.56 -10.09
C ALA A 10 4.09 4.26 -9.42
N VAL A 11 4.58 4.36 -8.20
CA VAL A 11 4.99 3.20 -7.44
C VAL A 11 3.79 2.30 -7.12
N ARG A 12 2.69 2.93 -6.68
CA ARG A 12 1.47 2.17 -6.40
C ARG A 12 1.02 1.39 -7.63
N SER A 13 1.00 2.04 -8.78
CA SER A 13 0.56 1.39 -10.01
C SER A 13 1.48 0.25 -10.40
N SER A 14 2.79 0.47 -10.32
CA SER A 14 3.76 -0.54 -10.69
C SER A 14 3.68 -1.77 -9.81
N LEU A 15 3.65 -1.57 -8.49
CA LEU A 15 3.60 -2.67 -7.56
C LEU A 15 2.29 -3.43 -7.67
N SER A 16 1.19 -2.70 -7.79
CA SER A 16 -0.12 -3.32 -7.93
C SER A 16 -0.18 -4.18 -9.19
N PHE A 17 0.36 -3.66 -10.29
CA PHE A 17 0.38 -4.38 -11.54
C PHE A 17 1.21 -5.66 -11.43
N MET A 18 2.40 -5.55 -10.85
CA MET A 18 3.29 -6.70 -10.69
C MET A 18 2.66 -7.79 -9.84
N LEU A 19 2.04 -7.40 -8.74
CA LEU A 19 1.43 -8.37 -7.84
C LEU A 19 0.24 -9.06 -8.47
N LYS A 20 -0.57 -8.31 -9.20
CA LYS A 20 -1.72 -8.90 -9.87
C LYS A 20 -1.29 -9.86 -10.98
N ARG A 21 -0.23 -9.52 -11.68
CA ARG A 21 0.31 -10.42 -12.70
C ARG A 21 0.84 -11.71 -12.10
N ALA A 22 1.35 -11.64 -10.88
CA ALA A 22 1.85 -12.82 -10.18
C ALA A 22 0.73 -13.66 -9.56
N GLY A 23 -0.50 -13.22 -9.69
CA GLY A 23 -1.64 -13.97 -9.17
C GLY A 23 -2.11 -13.54 -7.79
N TYR A 24 -1.60 -12.44 -7.28
CA TYR A 24 -2.00 -11.94 -5.97
C TYR A 24 -3.07 -10.89 -6.10
N GLU A 25 -3.92 -10.83 -5.10
CA GLU A 25 -4.87 -9.73 -4.97
C GLU A 25 -4.18 -8.59 -4.24
N ALA A 26 -4.17 -7.40 -4.82
CA ALA A 26 -3.47 -6.25 -4.25
C ALA A 26 -4.35 -5.02 -4.28
N GLN A 27 -4.18 -4.19 -3.27
CA GLN A 27 -4.84 -2.89 -3.19
C GLN A 27 -3.80 -1.88 -2.74
N ALA A 28 -3.81 -0.69 -3.35
CA ALA A 28 -2.81 0.33 -3.07
C ALA A 28 -3.51 1.60 -2.62
N VAL A 29 -2.93 2.24 -1.60
CA VAL A 29 -3.48 3.47 -1.02
C VAL A 29 -2.35 4.48 -0.83
N PRO A 30 -2.69 5.79 -0.83
CA PRO A 30 -1.66 6.82 -0.76
C PRO A 30 -1.12 7.07 0.65
N GLY A 31 -1.82 6.64 1.68
CA GLY A 31 -1.37 6.97 3.02
C GLY A 31 -2.03 6.13 4.10
N PRO A 32 -1.61 6.37 5.36
CA PRO A 32 -2.10 5.55 6.47
C PRO A 32 -3.60 5.72 6.74
N ARG A 33 -4.15 6.89 6.49
CA ARG A 33 -5.58 7.10 6.71
C ARG A 33 -6.40 6.16 5.84
N GLU A 34 -6.06 6.13 4.55
CA GLU A 34 -6.74 5.26 3.61
C GLU A 34 -6.49 3.80 3.92
N ALA A 35 -5.27 3.49 4.38
CA ALA A 35 -4.96 2.13 4.78
C ALA A 35 -5.82 1.67 5.93
N MET A 36 -6.05 2.53 6.91
CA MET A 36 -6.91 2.20 8.05
C MET A 36 -8.33 1.90 7.60
N GLU A 37 -8.82 2.62 6.62
CA GLU A 37 -10.15 2.36 6.10
C GLU A 37 -10.24 1.00 5.43
N VAL A 38 -9.18 0.63 4.71
CA VAL A 38 -9.15 -0.68 4.07
C VAL A 38 -9.16 -1.79 5.11
N VAL A 39 -8.32 -1.68 6.14
CA VAL A 39 -8.20 -2.76 7.12
C VAL A 39 -9.46 -2.91 7.98
N ARG A 40 -10.31 -1.90 8.03
CA ARG A 40 -11.60 -2.03 8.70
C ARG A 40 -12.52 -2.99 7.96
N SER A 41 -12.37 -3.10 6.67
CA SER A 41 -13.22 -3.95 5.84
C SER A 41 -12.57 -5.28 5.53
N VAL A 42 -11.27 -5.29 5.30
CA VAL A 42 -10.53 -6.48 4.87
C VAL A 42 -9.23 -6.54 5.63
N VAL A 43 -8.91 -7.69 6.19
CA VAL A 43 -7.62 -7.87 6.85
C VAL A 43 -6.62 -8.32 5.81
N PRO A 44 -5.58 -7.52 5.55
CA PRO A 44 -4.58 -7.92 4.55
C PRO A 44 -3.67 -9.00 5.09
N ASP A 45 -3.16 -9.81 4.18
CA ASP A 45 -2.18 -10.84 4.53
C ASP A 45 -0.80 -10.24 4.68
N LEU A 46 -0.55 -9.15 3.97
CA LEU A 46 0.75 -8.49 3.94
C LEU A 46 0.55 -7.01 3.68
N ILE A 47 1.35 -6.19 4.33
CA ILE A 47 1.34 -4.75 4.12
C ILE A 47 2.73 -4.33 3.67
N LEU A 48 2.79 -3.67 2.50
CA LEU A 48 4.02 -3.09 1.98
C LEU A 48 3.94 -1.59 2.17
N MET A 49 4.80 -1.05 3.01
CA MET A 49 4.79 0.37 3.33
C MET A 49 6.12 0.99 2.92
N ASP A 50 6.04 2.14 2.26
CA ASP A 50 7.22 2.92 1.92
C ASP A 50 7.83 3.49 3.20
N MET A 51 9.11 3.17 3.43
CA MET A 51 9.79 3.62 4.62
C MET A 51 10.00 5.13 4.67
N ASN A 52 10.00 5.78 3.52
CA ASN A 52 10.17 7.23 3.49
C ASN A 52 8.90 7.99 3.82
N PHE A 53 7.80 7.30 3.83
CA PHE A 53 6.49 7.90 3.87
C PHE A 53 6.27 8.74 5.12
N THR A 54 6.72 8.29 6.26
CA THR A 54 6.46 8.97 7.51
C THR A 54 7.63 9.77 8.03
N LEU A 55 8.74 9.75 7.33
CA LEU A 55 9.95 10.33 7.89
C LEU A 55 10.01 11.83 7.81
N SER A 56 9.06 12.42 7.16
CA SER A 56 8.97 13.87 7.14
C SER A 56 8.91 14.46 8.53
N THR A 57 8.52 13.68 9.49
CA THR A 57 8.35 14.18 10.85
C THR A 57 9.63 14.15 11.65
N THR A 58 10.62 13.48 11.18
CA THR A 58 11.79 13.31 12.03
C THR A 58 12.61 14.56 12.12
N GLY A 59 12.38 15.39 11.20
CA GLY A 59 13.09 16.66 11.25
C GLY A 59 14.47 16.54 11.80
#